data_a0eb8b84812125fef073900f9fa2899f
#
_entry.id   a0eb8b84812125fef073900f9fa2899f
#
_cell.length_a   1.000
_cell.length_b   1.000
_cell.length_c   1.000
_cell.angle_alpha   90.00
_cell.angle_beta   90.00
_cell.angle_gamma   90.00
#
_symmetry.space_group_name_H-M   'P 1'
#
loop_
_entity.id
_entity.type
_entity.pdbx_description
1 polymer ?
#
loop_
_entity_poly.entity_id
_entity_poly.type
_entity_poly.pdbx_seq_one_letter_code
_entity_poly.pdbx_strand_id
1 'polypeptide(L)'
;LNKCQVDYFDFYLLHALSSIDDFNKAYRNTGVLEYLKEEKANGRIRRLGFSFHGNEETMDYLLEQHAWDFVMIQMNYLDWEVQNAKYMYEQIEKKGIQCLVMEPLRGGALAMLNAEAAGILAEADPTGNPARWAFRYVASHPNVLTVLSGMNVMAHLEENINTFRKFKPLNKAEYEVIARALEAYRKISQIPCTACSYCMPCPYGVNIPLVFSTYNDMVVQNIVPDINGPENEEFYAKGQAFLAHFNNAIPAQSQSHNCTACGVCKQHCPQEIDVPAEMKRINQILWYFRNRS
;
A
#
# COMPACT_ATOMS: atom_id res chain seq x y z
N LEU A 1 -18.24 -15.45 15.43
CA LEU A 1 -18.79 -16.64 14.78
C LEU A 1 -20.24 -16.41 14.35
N ASN A 2 -21.17 -16.07 15.27
CA ASN A 2 -22.60 -15.89 14.96
C ASN A 2 -22.87 -14.85 13.85
N LYS A 3 -22.15 -13.71 13.84
CA LYS A 3 -22.29 -12.69 12.79
C LYS A 3 -21.87 -13.19 11.41
N CYS A 4 -20.90 -14.10 11.36
CA CYS A 4 -20.38 -14.68 10.12
C CYS A 4 -21.10 -15.98 9.74
N GLN A 5 -22.01 -16.49 10.59
CA GLN A 5 -22.73 -17.75 10.39
C GLN A 5 -21.80 -18.94 10.15
N VAL A 6 -20.73 -19.03 10.95
CA VAL A 6 -19.72 -20.10 10.90
C VAL A 6 -19.45 -20.65 12.28
N ASP A 7 -18.98 -21.91 12.36
CA ASP A 7 -18.65 -22.59 13.61
C ASP A 7 -17.23 -22.30 14.08
N TYR A 8 -16.34 -21.96 13.15
CA TYR A 8 -14.93 -21.65 13.41
C TYR A 8 -14.36 -20.69 12.36
N PHE A 9 -13.21 -20.09 12.67
CA PHE A 9 -12.40 -19.38 11.71
C PHE A 9 -11.17 -20.20 11.34
N ASP A 10 -10.87 -20.35 10.04
CA ASP A 10 -9.63 -20.97 9.59
C ASP A 10 -8.41 -20.10 9.93
N PHE A 11 -8.54 -18.80 9.76
CA PHE A 11 -7.52 -17.80 10.09
C PHE A 11 -8.16 -16.68 10.90
N TYR A 12 -7.56 -16.35 12.03
CA TYR A 12 -7.93 -15.20 12.85
C TYR A 12 -6.67 -14.39 13.16
N LEU A 13 -6.72 -13.07 13.00
CA LEU A 13 -5.56 -12.23 13.22
C LEU A 13 -5.85 -11.06 14.17
N LEU A 14 -4.84 -10.67 14.93
CA LEU A 14 -4.81 -9.41 15.64
C LEU A 14 -4.56 -8.30 14.61
N HIS A 15 -5.46 -7.31 14.55
CA HIS A 15 -5.48 -6.32 13.48
C HIS A 15 -4.48 -5.20 13.68
N ALA A 16 -3.72 -4.88 12.61
CA ALA A 16 -2.91 -3.66 12.43
C ALA A 16 -1.95 -3.34 13.60
N LEU A 17 -1.16 -4.32 14.04
CA LEU A 17 -0.15 -4.08 15.06
C LEU A 17 0.98 -3.21 14.50
N SER A 18 1.21 -2.05 15.12
CA SER A 18 2.23 -1.08 14.69
C SER A 18 3.24 -0.74 15.78
N SER A 19 2.91 -0.99 17.04
CA SER A 19 3.80 -0.76 18.18
C SER A 19 3.63 -1.79 19.29
N ILE A 20 4.66 -1.94 20.10
CA ILE A 20 4.63 -2.77 21.33
C ILE A 20 3.56 -2.28 22.30
N ASP A 21 3.41 -0.96 22.40
CA ASP A 21 2.45 -0.33 23.30
C ASP A 21 1.00 -0.63 22.91
N ASP A 22 0.68 -0.54 21.60
CA ASP A 22 -0.65 -0.88 21.08
C ASP A 22 -0.98 -2.35 21.31
N PHE A 23 -0.03 -3.26 21.05
CA PHE A 23 -0.21 -4.67 21.34
C PHE A 23 -0.47 -4.91 22.83
N ASN A 24 0.33 -4.32 23.72
CA ASN A 24 0.14 -4.48 25.15
C ASN A 24 -1.19 -3.93 25.62
N LYS A 25 -1.57 -2.73 25.20
CA LYS A 25 -2.83 -2.08 25.59
C LYS A 25 -4.07 -2.83 25.07
N ALA A 26 -4.05 -3.28 23.81
CA ALA A 26 -5.22 -3.86 23.19
C ALA A 26 -5.40 -5.35 23.50
N TYR A 27 -4.32 -6.11 23.64
CA TYR A 27 -4.38 -7.56 23.66
C TYR A 27 -3.79 -8.20 24.91
N ARG A 28 -2.61 -7.77 25.37
CA ARG A 28 -1.94 -8.40 26.50
C ARG A 28 -2.55 -8.00 27.85
N ASN A 29 -2.65 -6.70 28.13
CA ASN A 29 -3.13 -6.18 29.43
C ASN A 29 -4.64 -6.38 29.62
N THR A 30 -5.37 -6.60 28.55
CA THR A 30 -6.82 -6.85 28.59
C THR A 30 -7.19 -8.33 28.71
N GLY A 31 -6.21 -9.25 28.60
CA GLY A 31 -6.45 -10.68 28.58
C GLY A 31 -7.00 -11.21 27.25
N VAL A 32 -7.15 -10.36 26.23
CA VAL A 32 -7.67 -10.76 24.91
C VAL A 32 -6.77 -11.80 24.23
N LEU A 33 -5.45 -11.67 24.34
CA LEU A 33 -4.53 -12.66 23.78
C LEU A 33 -4.76 -14.05 24.38
N GLU A 34 -4.90 -14.14 25.70
CA GLU A 34 -5.13 -15.42 26.39
C GLU A 34 -6.49 -16.00 26.00
N TYR A 35 -7.54 -15.19 25.91
CA TYR A 35 -8.84 -15.60 25.41
C TYR A 35 -8.76 -16.18 23.99
N LEU A 36 -8.01 -15.54 23.06
CA LEU A 36 -7.85 -16.04 21.70
C LEU A 36 -7.07 -17.37 21.63
N LYS A 37 -6.09 -17.56 22.53
CA LYS A 37 -5.40 -18.84 22.68
C LYS A 37 -6.34 -19.95 23.15
N GLU A 38 -7.24 -19.65 24.09
CA GLU A 38 -8.28 -20.59 24.53
C GLU A 38 -9.25 -20.92 23.38
N GLU A 39 -9.69 -19.93 22.61
CA GLU A 39 -10.56 -20.15 21.44
C GLU A 39 -9.87 -21.00 20.36
N LYS A 40 -8.55 -20.86 20.21
CA LYS A 40 -7.73 -21.74 19.35
C LYS A 40 -7.69 -23.17 19.91
N ALA A 41 -7.46 -23.34 21.20
CA ALA A 41 -7.46 -24.66 21.85
C ALA A 41 -8.82 -25.34 21.76
N ASN A 42 -9.92 -24.58 21.83
CA ASN A 42 -11.29 -25.04 21.68
C ASN A 42 -11.72 -25.30 20.22
N GLY A 43 -10.84 -25.09 19.24
CA GLY A 43 -11.10 -25.33 17.81
C GLY A 43 -11.97 -24.27 17.12
N ARG A 44 -12.30 -23.16 17.79
CA ARG A 44 -13.02 -22.04 17.17
C ARG A 44 -12.12 -21.15 16.30
N ILE A 45 -10.82 -21.21 16.54
CA ILE A 45 -9.77 -20.61 15.70
C ILE A 45 -8.80 -21.73 15.33
N ARG A 46 -8.59 -21.96 14.04
CA ARG A 46 -7.63 -22.97 13.57
C ARG A 46 -6.21 -22.41 13.54
N ARG A 47 -6.04 -21.18 13.03
CA ARG A 47 -4.75 -20.49 12.91
C ARG A 47 -4.87 -19.08 13.46
N LEU A 48 -3.98 -18.74 14.41
CA LEU A 48 -3.91 -17.45 15.07
C LEU A 48 -2.66 -16.72 14.59
N GLY A 49 -2.83 -15.47 14.13
CA GLY A 49 -1.76 -14.65 13.65
C GLY A 49 -1.97 -13.16 13.91
N PHE A 50 -1.25 -12.31 13.21
CA PHE A 50 -1.44 -10.86 13.28
C PHE A 50 -1.11 -10.18 11.93
N SER A 51 -1.68 -9.00 11.69
CA SER A 51 -1.25 -8.10 10.62
C SER A 51 -0.37 -7.00 11.18
N PHE A 52 0.67 -6.64 10.42
CA PHE A 52 1.77 -5.84 10.92
C PHE A 52 2.06 -4.61 10.05
N HIS A 53 2.29 -3.46 10.73
CA HIS A 53 2.66 -2.17 10.13
C HIS A 53 3.70 -1.41 10.97
N GLY A 54 4.49 -2.11 11.76
CA GLY A 54 5.47 -1.51 12.67
C GLY A 54 6.92 -1.60 12.15
N ASN A 55 7.85 -1.32 13.06
CA ASN A 55 9.29 -1.40 12.81
C ASN A 55 9.89 -2.77 13.21
N GLU A 56 11.18 -2.95 12.97
CA GLU A 56 11.94 -4.18 13.25
C GLU A 56 11.83 -4.60 14.72
N GLU A 57 12.08 -3.68 15.66
CA GLU A 57 11.99 -3.94 17.09
C GLU A 57 10.62 -4.48 17.50
N THR A 58 9.57 -3.90 16.96
CA THR A 58 8.19 -4.34 17.21
C THR A 58 7.93 -5.73 16.61
N MET A 59 8.44 -6.02 15.41
CA MET A 59 8.31 -7.35 14.80
C MET A 59 8.99 -8.40 15.68
N ASP A 60 10.24 -8.18 16.05
CA ASP A 60 11.01 -9.12 16.87
C ASP A 60 10.31 -9.39 18.20
N TYR A 61 9.81 -8.33 18.85
CA TYR A 61 9.05 -8.45 20.10
C TYR A 61 7.79 -9.31 19.90
N LEU A 62 6.99 -9.03 18.87
CA LEU A 62 5.72 -9.73 18.64
C LEU A 62 5.93 -11.21 18.31
N LEU A 63 6.96 -11.55 17.56
CA LEU A 63 7.29 -12.93 17.21
C LEU A 63 7.63 -13.79 18.43
N GLU A 64 8.04 -13.20 19.56
CA GLU A 64 8.32 -13.92 20.81
C GLU A 64 7.09 -14.05 21.73
N GLN A 65 5.97 -13.34 21.45
CA GLN A 65 4.83 -13.33 22.38
C GLN A 65 3.96 -14.58 22.30
N HIS A 66 3.99 -15.28 21.18
CA HIS A 66 3.20 -16.48 20.94
C HIS A 66 3.80 -17.34 19.82
N ALA A 67 3.50 -18.65 19.81
CA ALA A 67 3.74 -19.51 18.65
C ALA A 67 2.71 -19.21 17.55
N TRP A 68 2.95 -18.13 16.81
CA TRP A 68 2.05 -17.67 15.74
C TRP A 68 2.01 -18.68 14.59
N ASP A 69 0.83 -18.89 14.00
CA ASP A 69 0.68 -19.75 12.83
C ASP A 69 0.99 -18.99 11.54
N PHE A 70 0.74 -17.68 11.52
CA PHE A 70 1.02 -16.82 10.37
C PHE A 70 1.21 -15.36 10.78
N VAL A 71 1.88 -14.60 9.92
CA VAL A 71 1.97 -13.15 10.00
C VAL A 71 1.61 -12.55 8.65
N MET A 72 0.82 -11.50 8.65
CA MET A 72 0.47 -10.73 7.44
C MET A 72 1.27 -9.44 7.40
N ILE A 73 2.05 -9.24 6.35
CA ILE A 73 2.86 -8.04 6.14
C ILE A 73 2.55 -7.36 4.80
N GLN A 74 2.79 -6.05 4.74
CA GLN A 74 2.86 -5.33 3.48
C GLN A 74 4.14 -5.72 2.76
N MET A 75 4.02 -6.25 1.53
CA MET A 75 5.16 -6.72 0.77
C MET A 75 4.93 -6.57 -0.73
N ASN A 76 5.86 -5.95 -1.41
CA ASN A 76 5.96 -5.83 -2.86
C ASN A 76 7.41 -5.45 -3.22
N TYR A 77 7.77 -5.40 -4.50
CA TYR A 77 9.15 -5.14 -4.92
C TYR A 77 9.65 -3.71 -4.61
N LEU A 78 8.76 -2.73 -4.36
CA LEU A 78 9.15 -1.40 -3.90
C LEU A 78 9.38 -1.39 -2.38
N ASP A 79 8.43 -1.94 -1.60
CA ASP A 79 8.47 -1.95 -0.14
C ASP A 79 9.47 -2.95 0.43
N TRP A 80 9.98 -3.87 -0.41
CA TRP A 80 11.07 -4.77 -0.06
C TRP A 80 12.27 -4.03 0.55
N GLU A 81 12.55 -2.82 0.02
CA GLU A 81 13.62 -1.94 0.51
C GLU A 81 13.06 -0.75 1.31
N VAL A 82 12.03 -0.08 0.77
CA VAL A 82 11.54 1.21 1.31
C VAL A 82 10.89 1.06 2.69
N GLN A 83 10.15 -0.03 2.92
CA GLN A 83 9.53 -0.34 4.23
C GLN A 83 10.19 -1.53 4.93
N ASN A 84 11.40 -1.89 4.49
CA ASN A 84 12.15 -3.00 5.04
C ASN A 84 11.36 -4.32 5.12
N ALA A 85 10.46 -4.55 4.14
CA ALA A 85 9.67 -5.78 4.08
C ALA A 85 10.54 -7.02 3.98
N LYS A 86 11.76 -6.87 3.44
CA LYS A 86 12.80 -7.91 3.43
C LYS A 86 13.09 -8.44 4.82
N TYR A 87 13.42 -7.54 5.76
CA TYR A 87 13.71 -7.93 7.14
C TYR A 87 12.52 -8.67 7.76
N MET A 88 11.31 -8.09 7.62
CA MET A 88 10.10 -8.69 8.19
C MET A 88 9.87 -10.11 7.66
N TYR A 89 9.95 -10.28 6.35
CA TYR A 89 9.82 -11.58 5.71
C TYR A 89 10.87 -12.60 6.20
N GLU A 90 12.15 -12.19 6.26
CA GLU A 90 13.25 -13.05 6.71
C GLU A 90 13.09 -13.49 8.18
N GLN A 91 12.59 -12.62 9.08
CA GLN A 91 12.32 -13.02 10.47
C GLN A 91 11.17 -14.01 10.58
N ILE A 92 10.08 -13.79 9.82
CA ILE A 92 8.93 -14.71 9.74
C ILE A 92 9.39 -16.08 9.21
N GLU A 93 10.13 -16.10 8.12
CA GLU A 93 10.65 -17.33 7.49
C GLU A 93 11.61 -18.08 8.43
N LYS A 94 12.55 -17.39 9.08
CA LYS A 94 13.49 -17.96 10.04
C LYS A 94 12.81 -18.68 11.21
N LYS A 95 11.62 -18.22 11.60
CA LYS A 95 10.82 -18.86 12.65
C LYS A 95 9.90 -19.97 12.13
N GLY A 96 9.89 -20.23 10.83
CA GLY A 96 9.01 -21.22 10.21
C GLY A 96 7.52 -20.83 10.24
N ILE A 97 7.21 -19.53 10.40
CA ILE A 97 5.85 -18.99 10.44
C ILE A 97 5.45 -18.65 9.00
N GLN A 98 4.20 -18.92 8.62
CA GLN A 98 3.71 -18.63 7.28
C GLN A 98 3.48 -17.13 7.06
N CYS A 99 3.85 -16.62 5.88
CA CYS A 99 3.66 -15.23 5.50
C CYS A 99 2.39 -15.07 4.64
N LEU A 100 1.51 -14.15 5.01
CA LEU A 100 0.43 -13.64 4.19
C LEU A 100 0.83 -12.25 3.69
N VAL A 101 0.55 -11.95 2.43
CA VAL A 101 0.94 -10.67 1.83
C VAL A 101 -0.26 -9.78 1.62
N MET A 102 -0.20 -8.56 2.19
CA MET A 102 -1.09 -7.45 1.85
C MET A 102 -0.33 -6.42 1.01
N GLU A 103 -1.05 -5.55 0.30
CA GLU A 103 -0.50 -4.48 -0.53
C GLU A 103 0.49 -4.95 -1.63
N PRO A 104 0.24 -6.06 -2.32
CA PRO A 104 1.14 -6.53 -3.37
C PRO A 104 1.28 -5.53 -4.53
N LEU A 105 0.26 -4.68 -4.72
CA LEU A 105 0.22 -3.61 -5.72
C LEU A 105 0.35 -2.21 -5.10
N ARG A 106 0.56 -2.10 -3.80
CA ARG A 106 0.69 -0.83 -3.07
C ARG A 106 -0.45 0.15 -3.39
N GLY A 107 -1.69 -0.25 -3.07
CA GLY A 107 -2.90 0.52 -3.36
C GLY A 107 -3.17 0.72 -4.86
N GLY A 108 -2.57 -0.09 -5.73
CA GLY A 108 -2.68 0.01 -7.18
C GLY A 108 -1.54 0.78 -7.85
N ALA A 109 -0.65 1.44 -7.11
CA ALA A 109 0.47 2.22 -7.66
C ALA A 109 1.38 1.38 -8.58
N LEU A 110 1.62 0.11 -8.21
CA LEU A 110 2.45 -0.80 -9.00
C LEU A 110 1.72 -1.45 -10.19
N ALA A 111 0.41 -1.20 -10.33
CA ALA A 111 -0.34 -1.54 -11.54
C ALA A 111 -0.36 -0.38 -12.55
N MET A 112 -0.09 0.86 -12.09
CA MET A 112 -0.09 2.09 -12.90
C MET A 112 1.30 2.74 -12.85
N LEU A 113 2.26 2.10 -13.50
CA LEU A 113 3.64 2.59 -13.59
C LEU A 113 3.74 3.74 -14.60
N ASN A 114 4.79 4.55 -14.49
CA ASN A 114 5.15 5.51 -15.53
C ASN A 114 5.52 4.79 -16.84
N ALA A 115 5.49 5.52 -17.96
CA ALA A 115 5.68 4.95 -19.30
C ALA A 115 7.03 4.21 -19.46
N GLU A 116 8.12 4.73 -18.86
CA GLU A 116 9.45 4.11 -18.90
C GLU A 116 9.45 2.77 -18.17
N ALA A 117 8.96 2.72 -16.93
CA ALA A 117 8.91 1.51 -16.13
C ALA A 117 7.95 0.45 -16.74
N ALA A 118 6.79 0.88 -17.21
CA ALA A 118 5.83 0.00 -17.89
C ALA A 118 6.42 -0.57 -19.19
N GLY A 119 7.14 0.23 -19.98
CA GLY A 119 7.83 -0.20 -21.19
C GLY A 119 8.85 -1.30 -20.93
N ILE A 120 9.67 -1.16 -19.88
CA ILE A 120 10.66 -2.18 -19.48
C ILE A 120 9.99 -3.54 -19.18
N LEU A 121 8.86 -3.52 -18.46
CA LEU A 121 8.11 -4.75 -18.16
C LEU A 121 7.48 -5.35 -19.42
N ALA A 122 6.91 -4.51 -20.29
CA ALA A 122 6.26 -4.94 -21.54
C ALA A 122 7.25 -5.51 -22.56
N GLU A 123 8.48 -5.03 -22.62
CA GLU A 123 9.53 -5.63 -23.45
C GLU A 123 9.85 -7.06 -23.03
N ALA A 124 9.85 -7.33 -21.71
CA ALA A 124 10.17 -8.65 -21.18
C ALA A 124 8.99 -9.64 -21.23
N ASP A 125 7.75 -9.14 -21.08
CA ASP A 125 6.50 -9.91 -21.23
C ASP A 125 5.43 -9.05 -21.93
N PRO A 126 5.38 -9.09 -23.27
CA PRO A 126 4.40 -8.32 -24.04
C PRO A 126 2.93 -8.71 -23.80
N THR A 127 2.69 -9.85 -23.19
CA THR A 127 1.34 -10.36 -22.87
C THR A 127 0.93 -10.09 -21.43
N GLY A 128 1.88 -9.68 -20.59
CA GLY A 128 1.69 -9.37 -19.19
C GLY A 128 1.38 -7.90 -18.95
N ASN A 129 0.87 -7.62 -17.79
CA ASN A 129 0.70 -6.27 -17.28
C ASN A 129 1.54 -6.05 -16.00
N PRO A 130 1.74 -4.80 -15.54
CA PRO A 130 2.51 -4.53 -14.33
C PRO A 130 1.99 -5.27 -13.09
N ALA A 131 0.67 -5.45 -12.94
CA ALA A 131 0.09 -6.16 -11.80
C ALA A 131 0.54 -7.64 -11.75
N ARG A 132 0.62 -8.33 -12.91
CA ARG A 132 1.13 -9.70 -13.00
C ARG A 132 2.56 -9.81 -12.49
N TRP A 133 3.43 -8.86 -12.83
CA TRP A 133 4.80 -8.81 -12.35
C TRP A 133 4.86 -8.68 -10.82
N ALA A 134 4.05 -7.79 -10.24
CA ALA A 134 4.00 -7.58 -8.80
C ALA A 134 3.45 -8.80 -8.05
N PHE A 135 2.39 -9.44 -8.55
CA PHE A 135 1.88 -10.68 -7.97
C PHE A 135 2.90 -11.82 -8.05
N ARG A 136 3.54 -11.99 -9.22
CA ARG A 136 4.58 -13.01 -9.37
C ARG A 136 5.77 -12.75 -8.45
N TYR A 137 6.16 -11.48 -8.25
CA TYR A 137 7.23 -11.12 -7.33
C TYR A 137 6.95 -11.65 -5.91
N VAL A 138 5.83 -11.28 -5.33
CA VAL A 138 5.52 -11.69 -3.94
C VAL A 138 5.29 -13.20 -3.84
N ALA A 139 4.61 -13.80 -4.79
CA ALA A 139 4.34 -15.24 -4.78
C ALA A 139 5.58 -16.11 -5.08
N SER A 140 6.67 -15.52 -5.58
CA SER A 140 7.93 -16.24 -5.79
C SER A 140 8.72 -16.49 -4.52
N HIS A 141 8.33 -15.89 -3.39
CA HIS A 141 8.95 -16.13 -2.09
C HIS A 141 8.39 -17.41 -1.46
N PRO A 142 9.22 -18.40 -1.14
CA PRO A 142 8.77 -19.77 -0.81
C PRO A 142 7.83 -19.84 0.41
N ASN A 143 7.98 -18.93 1.38
CA ASN A 143 7.22 -18.93 2.63
C ASN A 143 5.89 -18.15 2.53
N VAL A 144 5.57 -17.59 1.36
CA VAL A 144 4.29 -16.90 1.14
C VAL A 144 3.17 -17.91 0.95
N LEU A 145 2.22 -17.93 1.89
CA LEU A 145 1.05 -18.81 1.85
C LEU A 145 -0.03 -18.28 0.90
N THR A 146 -0.30 -16.99 0.97
CA THR A 146 -1.34 -16.35 0.14
C THR A 146 -1.08 -14.86 -0.03
N VAL A 147 -1.67 -14.31 -1.09
CA VAL A 147 -1.55 -12.91 -1.48
C VAL A 147 -2.95 -12.30 -1.54
N LEU A 148 -3.18 -11.22 -0.80
CA LEU A 148 -4.45 -10.51 -0.82
C LEU A 148 -4.51 -9.56 -2.02
N SER A 149 -5.70 -9.41 -2.58
CA SER A 149 -5.95 -8.47 -3.68
C SER A 149 -7.27 -7.72 -3.50
N GLY A 150 -7.23 -6.40 -3.65
CA GLY A 150 -8.40 -5.51 -3.60
C GLY A 150 -9.14 -5.45 -4.95
N MET A 151 -9.41 -6.58 -5.58
CA MET A 151 -10.14 -6.67 -6.86
C MET A 151 -11.54 -6.11 -6.73
N ASN A 152 -11.88 -5.12 -7.53
CA ASN A 152 -13.20 -4.47 -7.51
C ASN A 152 -13.91 -4.45 -8.88
N VAL A 153 -13.26 -4.99 -9.92
CA VAL A 153 -13.84 -5.17 -11.25
C VAL A 153 -13.51 -6.57 -11.79
N MET A 154 -14.35 -7.10 -12.68
CA MET A 154 -14.21 -8.46 -13.22
C MET A 154 -12.87 -8.68 -13.92
N ALA A 155 -12.39 -7.69 -14.66
CA ALA A 155 -11.10 -7.77 -15.37
C ALA A 155 -9.92 -8.02 -14.41
N HIS A 156 -9.91 -7.41 -13.21
CA HIS A 156 -8.88 -7.67 -12.20
C HIS A 156 -8.94 -9.11 -11.69
N LEU A 157 -10.14 -9.64 -11.46
CA LEU A 157 -10.33 -11.01 -11.01
C LEU A 157 -9.82 -12.01 -12.05
N GLU A 158 -10.21 -11.83 -13.31
CA GLU A 158 -9.81 -12.70 -14.41
C GLU A 158 -8.28 -12.71 -14.62
N GLU A 159 -7.66 -11.53 -14.60
CA GLU A 159 -6.20 -11.40 -14.73
C GLU A 159 -5.45 -12.05 -13.58
N ASN A 160 -5.91 -11.84 -12.33
CA ASN A 160 -5.31 -12.45 -11.16
C ASN A 160 -5.47 -13.98 -11.17
N ILE A 161 -6.64 -14.50 -11.52
CA ILE A 161 -6.85 -15.95 -11.67
C ILE A 161 -5.90 -16.50 -12.75
N ASN A 162 -5.76 -15.82 -13.89
CA ASN A 162 -4.87 -16.26 -14.97
C ASN A 162 -3.40 -16.25 -14.54
N THR A 163 -2.98 -15.26 -13.75
CA THR A 163 -1.65 -15.18 -13.19
C THR A 163 -1.33 -16.37 -12.29
N PHE A 164 -2.24 -16.71 -11.36
CA PHE A 164 -2.01 -17.79 -10.39
C PHE A 164 -2.30 -19.19 -10.96
N ARG A 165 -3.25 -19.35 -11.90
CA ARG A 165 -3.51 -20.63 -12.57
C ARG A 165 -2.31 -21.15 -13.34
N LYS A 166 -1.52 -20.26 -13.91
CA LYS A 166 -0.29 -20.57 -14.70
C LYS A 166 0.96 -20.06 -14.00
N PHE A 167 0.92 -20.04 -12.66
CA PHE A 167 2.01 -19.46 -11.87
C PHE A 167 3.36 -20.11 -12.17
N LYS A 168 4.34 -19.26 -12.41
CA LYS A 168 5.75 -19.63 -12.47
C LYS A 168 6.52 -18.65 -11.60
N PRO A 169 7.34 -19.13 -10.65
CA PRO A 169 8.25 -18.28 -9.90
C PRO A 169 9.13 -17.44 -10.84
N LEU A 170 9.49 -16.24 -10.41
CA LEU A 170 10.43 -15.40 -11.14
C LEU A 170 11.81 -16.06 -11.19
N ASN A 171 12.43 -16.02 -12.35
CA ASN A 171 13.84 -16.39 -12.53
C ASN A 171 14.75 -15.16 -12.33
N LYS A 172 16.06 -15.38 -12.30
CA LYS A 172 17.05 -14.31 -12.07
C LYS A 172 16.92 -13.15 -13.06
N ALA A 173 16.74 -13.44 -14.35
CA ALA A 173 16.60 -12.38 -15.37
C ALA A 173 15.33 -11.54 -15.17
N GLU A 174 14.23 -12.17 -14.73
CA GLU A 174 12.98 -11.47 -14.44
C GLU A 174 13.11 -10.56 -13.18
N TYR A 175 13.87 -10.97 -12.16
CA TYR A 175 14.21 -10.06 -11.04
C TYR A 175 15.03 -8.85 -11.51
N GLU A 176 15.97 -9.03 -12.44
CA GLU A 176 16.76 -7.94 -13.03
C GLU A 176 15.86 -6.97 -13.84
N VAL A 177 14.84 -7.49 -14.54
CA VAL A 177 13.83 -6.67 -15.22
C VAL A 177 13.05 -5.82 -14.23
N ILE A 178 12.57 -6.41 -13.12
CA ILE A 178 11.87 -5.67 -12.06
C ILE A 178 12.77 -4.59 -11.45
N ALA A 179 14.05 -4.89 -11.20
CA ALA A 179 14.99 -3.91 -10.65
C ALA A 179 15.15 -2.69 -11.57
N ARG A 180 15.30 -2.90 -12.88
CA ARG A 180 15.35 -1.80 -13.87
C ARG A 180 14.05 -1.00 -13.93
N ALA A 181 12.90 -1.68 -13.93
CA ALA A 181 11.60 -1.02 -13.90
C ALA A 181 11.40 -0.18 -12.64
N LEU A 182 11.85 -0.69 -11.48
CA LEU A 182 11.79 0.01 -10.20
C LEU A 182 12.69 1.26 -10.20
N GLU A 183 13.90 1.19 -10.78
CA GLU A 183 14.77 2.34 -10.95
C GLU A 183 14.11 3.43 -11.81
N ALA A 184 13.48 3.05 -12.93
CA ALA A 184 12.73 3.97 -13.77
C ALA A 184 11.50 4.57 -13.06
N TYR A 185 10.78 3.76 -12.27
CA TYR A 185 9.65 4.19 -11.47
C TYR A 185 10.04 5.25 -10.42
N ARG A 186 11.17 5.06 -9.74
CA ARG A 186 11.69 5.96 -8.69
C ARG A 186 12.12 7.34 -9.19
N LYS A 187 12.31 7.53 -10.49
CA LYS A 187 12.60 8.86 -11.09
C LYS A 187 11.45 9.85 -10.90
N ILE A 188 10.25 9.37 -10.62
CA ILE A 188 9.05 10.18 -10.47
C ILE A 188 8.63 10.19 -9.00
N SER A 189 8.51 11.40 -8.43
CA SER A 189 8.10 11.58 -7.02
C SER A 189 6.59 11.49 -6.87
N GLN A 190 6.07 10.30 -6.57
CA GLN A 190 4.69 10.07 -6.16
C GLN A 190 4.53 10.17 -4.64
N ILE A 191 3.32 10.49 -4.19
CA ILE A 191 2.95 10.38 -2.77
C ILE A 191 2.72 8.89 -2.46
N PRO A 192 3.39 8.31 -1.45
CA PRO A 192 3.33 6.86 -1.19
C PRO A 192 2.03 6.40 -0.54
N CYS A 193 0.87 6.95 -0.95
CA CYS A 193 -0.44 6.62 -0.42
C CYS A 193 -0.98 5.32 -1.03
N THR A 194 -1.43 4.39 -0.16
CA THR A 194 -2.05 3.11 -0.56
C THR A 194 -3.58 3.14 -0.54
N ALA A 195 -4.17 4.32 -0.31
CA ALA A 195 -5.61 4.53 -0.20
C ALA A 195 -6.31 3.66 0.88
N CYS A 196 -5.59 3.22 1.91
CA CYS A 196 -6.10 2.37 3.00
C CYS A 196 -7.20 3.03 3.86
N SER A 197 -7.35 4.35 3.77
CA SER A 197 -8.38 5.15 4.44
C SER A 197 -8.28 5.24 5.97
N TYR A 198 -7.19 4.81 6.60
CA TYR A 198 -7.01 4.93 8.07
C TYR A 198 -6.96 6.38 8.55
N CYS A 199 -6.61 7.33 7.67
CA CYS A 199 -6.65 8.77 7.92
C CYS A 199 -8.06 9.38 7.83
N MET A 200 -9.09 8.58 7.52
CA MET A 200 -10.47 9.03 7.36
C MET A 200 -11.36 8.64 8.54
N PRO A 201 -12.42 9.42 8.86
CA PRO A 201 -12.80 10.68 8.21
C PRO A 201 -11.90 11.86 8.62
N CYS A 202 -11.57 12.74 7.68
CA CYS A 202 -10.93 14.00 8.01
C CYS A 202 -11.93 14.96 8.67
N PRO A 203 -11.62 15.57 9.84
CA PRO A 203 -12.57 16.47 10.53
C PRO A 203 -12.88 17.74 9.74
N TYR A 204 -12.08 18.06 8.73
CA TYR A 204 -12.28 19.23 7.85
C TYR A 204 -12.80 18.87 6.45
N GLY A 205 -13.28 17.64 6.27
CA GLY A 205 -13.93 17.18 5.05
C GLY A 205 -13.01 16.81 3.89
N VAL A 206 -11.68 16.91 4.04
CA VAL A 206 -10.74 16.53 2.95
C VAL A 206 -10.83 15.04 2.68
N ASN A 207 -11.03 14.64 1.43
CA ASN A 207 -10.87 13.25 1.02
C ASN A 207 -9.39 12.96 0.69
N ILE A 208 -8.61 12.69 1.75
CA ILE A 208 -7.15 12.53 1.66
C ILE A 208 -6.74 11.46 0.63
N PRO A 209 -7.31 10.23 0.64
CA PRO A 209 -6.97 9.21 -0.35
C PRO A 209 -7.27 9.65 -1.79
N LEU A 210 -8.41 10.29 -2.02
CA LEU A 210 -8.78 10.77 -3.35
C LEU A 210 -7.86 11.89 -3.84
N VAL A 211 -7.48 12.83 -2.98
CA VAL A 211 -6.53 13.90 -3.31
C VAL A 211 -5.19 13.30 -3.74
N PHE A 212 -4.68 12.32 -3.00
CA PHE A 212 -3.37 11.73 -3.28
C PHE A 212 -3.39 10.81 -4.51
N SER A 213 -4.45 10.02 -4.69
CA SER A 213 -4.57 9.18 -5.90
C SER A 213 -4.69 10.05 -7.17
N THR A 214 -5.51 11.09 -7.13
CA THR A 214 -5.63 12.05 -8.25
C THR A 214 -4.30 12.75 -8.54
N TYR A 215 -3.57 13.18 -7.50
CA TYR A 215 -2.25 13.77 -7.69
C TYR A 215 -1.26 12.78 -8.33
N ASN A 216 -1.22 11.53 -7.86
CA ASN A 216 -0.34 10.50 -8.40
C ASN A 216 -0.69 10.14 -9.86
N ASP A 217 -1.95 10.10 -10.20
CA ASP A 217 -2.42 9.95 -11.58
C ASP A 217 -1.85 11.05 -12.49
N MET A 218 -1.91 12.30 -12.03
CA MET A 218 -1.36 13.43 -12.78
C MET A 218 0.17 13.39 -12.91
N VAL A 219 0.85 12.86 -11.89
CA VAL A 219 2.30 12.60 -11.93
C VAL A 219 2.62 11.56 -13.02
N VAL A 220 1.88 10.46 -13.08
CA VAL A 220 2.06 9.40 -14.09
C VAL A 220 1.80 9.94 -15.50
N GLN A 221 0.79 10.80 -15.65
CA GLN A 221 0.45 11.46 -16.92
C GLN A 221 1.43 12.58 -17.31
N ASN A 222 2.42 12.89 -16.47
CA ASN A 222 3.39 13.99 -16.65
C ASN A 222 2.74 15.37 -16.83
N ILE A 223 1.61 15.62 -16.15
CA ILE A 223 0.89 16.90 -16.19
C ILE A 223 1.05 17.73 -14.90
N VAL A 224 1.87 17.29 -13.95
CA VAL A 224 2.21 18.09 -12.77
C VAL A 224 3.28 19.12 -13.17
N PRO A 225 3.01 20.43 -13.07
CA PRO A 225 3.98 21.47 -13.40
C PRO A 225 5.02 21.61 -12.28
N ASP A 226 6.26 21.90 -12.65
CA ASP A 226 7.29 22.32 -11.69
C ASP A 226 7.19 23.84 -11.46
N ILE A 227 6.58 24.25 -10.35
CA ILE A 227 6.39 25.67 -10.00
C ILE A 227 7.69 26.41 -9.65
N ASN A 228 8.82 25.72 -9.58
CA ASN A 228 10.16 26.31 -9.40
C ASN A 228 10.97 26.27 -10.70
N GLY A 229 10.43 25.68 -11.75
CA GLY A 229 11.06 25.56 -13.05
C GLY A 229 10.82 26.76 -13.97
N PRO A 230 11.29 26.70 -15.23
CA PRO A 230 11.09 27.78 -16.19
C PRO A 230 9.62 27.88 -16.61
N GLU A 231 9.09 29.11 -16.62
CA GLU A 231 7.74 29.43 -17.08
C GLU A 231 7.74 29.52 -18.63
N ASN A 232 7.47 28.41 -19.30
CA ASN A 232 7.33 28.30 -20.74
C ASN A 232 5.93 27.81 -21.15
N GLU A 233 5.68 27.63 -22.43
CA GLU A 233 4.38 27.17 -22.96
C GLU A 233 3.99 25.81 -22.39
N GLU A 234 4.92 24.86 -22.27
CA GLU A 234 4.70 23.54 -21.67
C GLU A 234 4.30 23.64 -20.18
N PHE A 235 4.98 24.52 -19.42
CA PHE A 235 4.65 24.77 -18.03
C PHE A 235 3.21 25.24 -17.85
N TYR A 236 2.77 26.22 -18.66
CA TYR A 236 1.40 26.72 -18.59
C TYR A 236 0.37 25.68 -19.06
N ALA A 237 0.67 24.92 -20.13
CA ALA A 237 -0.19 23.82 -20.59
C ALA A 237 -0.37 22.73 -19.52
N LYS A 238 0.70 22.30 -18.87
CA LYS A 238 0.65 21.36 -17.74
C LYS A 238 -0.17 21.94 -16.58
N GLY A 239 0.02 23.19 -16.22
CA GLY A 239 -0.72 23.82 -15.12
C GLY A 239 -2.22 23.90 -15.35
N GLN A 240 -2.65 24.24 -16.57
CA GLN A 240 -4.06 24.23 -16.93
C GLN A 240 -4.64 22.81 -16.92
N ALA A 241 -3.92 21.83 -17.46
CA ALA A 241 -4.34 20.42 -17.43
C ALA A 241 -4.44 19.90 -15.99
N PHE A 242 -3.46 20.22 -15.14
CA PHE A 242 -3.46 19.88 -13.72
C PHE A 242 -4.67 20.45 -12.99
N LEU A 243 -4.94 21.75 -13.17
CA LEU A 243 -6.06 22.43 -12.52
C LEU A 243 -7.41 21.86 -12.97
N ALA A 244 -7.58 21.62 -14.27
CA ALA A 244 -8.80 21.03 -14.82
C ALA A 244 -9.04 19.62 -14.29
N HIS A 245 -8.00 18.75 -14.32
CA HIS A 245 -8.08 17.37 -13.85
C HIS A 245 -8.42 17.31 -12.36
N PHE A 246 -7.72 18.10 -11.54
CA PHE A 246 -7.93 18.15 -10.08
C PHE A 246 -9.37 18.60 -9.72
N ASN A 247 -9.86 19.66 -10.36
CA ASN A 247 -11.20 20.18 -10.08
C ASN A 247 -12.32 19.24 -10.57
N ASN A 248 -12.11 18.51 -11.66
CA ASN A 248 -13.07 17.53 -12.17
C ASN A 248 -13.11 16.25 -11.30
N ALA A 249 -11.98 15.81 -10.80
CA ALA A 249 -11.89 14.57 -10.03
C ALA A 249 -12.32 14.73 -8.56
N ILE A 250 -12.14 15.93 -7.96
CA ILE A 250 -12.33 16.13 -6.52
C ILE A 250 -13.34 17.24 -6.25
N PRO A 251 -14.50 16.93 -5.64
CA PRO A 251 -15.48 17.96 -5.23
C PRO A 251 -14.84 19.02 -4.33
N ALA A 252 -15.23 20.29 -4.49
CA ALA A 252 -14.60 21.43 -3.82
C ALA A 252 -14.52 21.28 -2.29
N GLN A 253 -15.59 20.73 -1.66
CA GLN A 253 -15.62 20.48 -0.22
C GLN A 253 -14.65 19.39 0.26
N SER A 254 -14.09 18.59 -0.66
CA SER A 254 -13.18 17.48 -0.36
C SER A 254 -11.72 17.74 -0.80
N GLN A 255 -11.45 18.94 -1.34
CA GLN A 255 -10.15 19.31 -1.87
C GLN A 255 -9.13 19.65 -0.78
N SER A 256 -7.85 19.61 -1.16
CA SER A 256 -6.68 19.84 -0.29
C SER A 256 -6.66 21.22 0.40
N HIS A 257 -7.31 22.25 -0.17
CA HIS A 257 -7.36 23.60 0.42
C HIS A 257 -8.15 23.67 1.73
N ASN A 258 -8.99 22.69 2.03
CA ASN A 258 -9.70 22.58 3.30
C ASN A 258 -8.80 22.02 4.43
N CYS A 259 -7.58 21.61 4.12
CA CYS A 259 -6.65 21.11 5.14
C CYS A 259 -6.15 22.23 6.04
N THR A 260 -6.40 22.12 7.34
CA THR A 260 -5.94 23.05 8.38
C THR A 260 -4.60 22.66 9.01
N ALA A 261 -3.95 21.64 8.51
CA ALA A 261 -2.71 21.08 9.05
C ALA A 261 -2.78 20.61 10.52
N CYS A 262 -3.95 20.14 10.97
CA CYS A 262 -4.15 19.69 12.36
C CYS A 262 -3.36 18.44 12.77
N GLY A 263 -2.80 17.67 11.81
CA GLY A 263 -1.91 16.53 12.04
C GLY A 263 -2.59 15.21 12.46
N VAL A 264 -3.91 15.16 12.68
CA VAL A 264 -4.62 13.94 13.12
C VAL A 264 -4.37 12.76 12.19
N CYS A 265 -4.43 13.00 10.87
CA CYS A 265 -4.21 11.97 9.85
C CYS A 265 -2.81 11.34 9.86
N LYS A 266 -1.77 12.08 10.31
CA LYS A 266 -0.39 11.60 10.36
C LYS A 266 -0.22 10.44 11.32
N GLN A 267 -0.93 10.47 12.46
CA GLN A 267 -0.85 9.43 13.50
C GLN A 267 -1.44 8.09 13.07
N HIS A 268 -2.30 8.09 12.04
CA HIS A 268 -2.99 6.91 11.54
C HIS A 268 -2.43 6.38 10.22
N CYS A 269 -1.40 7.03 9.67
CA CYS A 269 -0.87 6.66 8.36
C CYS A 269 0.18 5.55 8.47
N PRO A 270 -0.11 4.30 8.00
CA PRO A 270 0.87 3.22 8.03
C PRO A 270 2.02 3.41 7.03
N GLN A 271 1.91 4.41 6.14
CA GLN A 271 2.96 4.79 5.20
C GLN A 271 3.80 5.97 5.72
N GLU A 272 3.56 6.44 6.94
CA GLU A 272 4.24 7.57 7.60
C GLU A 272 4.24 8.88 6.77
N ILE A 273 3.22 9.07 5.93
CA ILE A 273 3.10 10.25 5.07
C ILE A 273 2.87 11.50 5.94
N ASP A 274 3.67 12.54 5.71
CA ASP A 274 3.35 13.88 6.23
C ASP A 274 2.22 14.50 5.42
N VAL A 275 0.98 14.04 5.69
CA VAL A 275 -0.21 14.45 4.96
C VAL A 275 -0.37 15.98 4.90
N PRO A 276 -0.19 16.75 6.00
CA PRO A 276 -0.25 18.20 5.95
C PRO A 276 0.77 18.83 4.98
N ALA A 277 2.00 18.34 4.98
CA ALA A 277 3.06 18.83 4.08
C ALA A 277 2.71 18.57 2.61
N GLU A 278 2.22 17.37 2.29
CA GLU A 278 1.79 17.02 0.94
C GLU A 278 0.56 17.83 0.48
N MET A 279 -0.42 18.05 1.36
CA MET A 279 -1.56 18.92 1.07
C MET A 279 -1.12 20.37 0.78
N LYS A 280 -0.17 20.89 1.57
CA LYS A 280 0.42 22.21 1.33
C LYS A 280 1.12 22.29 -0.02
N ARG A 281 1.90 21.28 -0.39
CA ARG A 281 2.61 21.20 -1.69
C ARG A 281 1.63 21.21 -2.86
N ILE A 282 0.57 20.40 -2.79
CA ILE A 282 -0.50 20.41 -3.82
C ILE A 282 -1.18 21.79 -3.89
N ASN A 283 -1.51 22.38 -2.75
CA ASN A 283 -2.15 23.69 -2.69
C ASN A 283 -1.29 24.80 -3.28
N GLN A 284 0.05 24.74 -3.17
CA GLN A 284 0.95 25.69 -3.80
C GLN A 284 0.81 25.68 -5.33
N ILE A 285 0.71 24.49 -5.93
CA ILE A 285 0.48 24.34 -7.38
C ILE A 285 -0.90 24.89 -7.76
N LEU A 286 -1.95 24.49 -7.04
CA LEU A 286 -3.31 24.95 -7.30
C LEU A 286 -3.43 26.48 -7.18
N TRP A 287 -2.83 27.06 -6.14
CA TRP A 287 -2.84 28.51 -5.90
C TRP A 287 -2.11 29.26 -7.02
N TYR A 288 -0.97 28.76 -7.49
CA TYR A 288 -0.17 29.34 -8.55
C TYR A 288 -1.01 29.55 -9.81
N PHE A 289 -1.74 28.51 -10.26
CA PHE A 289 -2.51 28.58 -11.50
C PHE A 289 -3.91 29.16 -11.33
N ARG A 290 -4.50 29.20 -10.13
CA ARG A 290 -5.78 29.86 -9.87
C ARG A 290 -5.67 31.39 -9.85
N ASN A 291 -4.52 31.94 -9.50
CA ASN A 291 -4.34 33.38 -9.31
C ASN A 291 -3.60 34.08 -10.47
N ARG A 292 -3.20 33.33 -11.49
CA ARG A 292 -2.51 33.85 -12.68
C ARG A 292 -3.26 33.54 -13.99
N SER A 293 -4.49 33.04 -13.91
CA SER A 293 -5.38 32.80 -15.06
C SER A 293 -6.21 34.04 -15.42
#